data_ef2e554dc1ba602e7f76b42c943cfcbe
#
_entry.id   ef2e554dc1ba602e7f76b42c943cfcbe
#
_cell.length_a   1.000
_cell.length_b   1.000
_cell.length_c   1.000
_cell.angle_alpha   90.00
_cell.angle_beta   90.00
_cell.angle_gamma   90.00
#
_symmetry.space_group_name_H-M   'P 1'
#
loop_
_entity.id
_entity.type
_entity.pdbx_description
1 polymer ?
#
loop_
_entity_poly.entity_id
_entity_poly.type
_entity_poly.pdbx_seq_one_letter_code
_entity_poly.pdbx_strand_id
1 'polypeptide(L)'
;MKFLLLVFLTALSLASGANEADPAGRYVLNGVREMDSALLLRSDGTFAASLAYGNVEGRVQGRWQRQGDTLILQGAQGHPEIAELINDTRLTLDGACLLRDMGKYQACYLRQPELPFDVWYLGYFAPDYMDVWVETTDITDVRGITSREAVAGSVSIWQPENGTGQPAGWPESVGLGAGRHLSQLDLPARIHIRWQSLVEPQTYRVTLDIPAKARDLMITPEYVNCPISGWGNEYRNAITIGLAPGGIVKLWITGPCFFGTEVLRAQAEIEPLGPYGGRSGGKHRPLKPAAKAYIEKHGIPYGSW
;
A
#
# COMPACT_ATOMS: atom_id res chain seq x y z
N MET A 1 23.52 65.94 -26.40
CA MET A 1 24.06 64.79 -25.65
C MET A 1 22.90 63.98 -25.11
N LYS A 2 22.60 62.86 -25.78
CA LYS A 2 21.52 61.92 -25.35
C LYS A 2 22.24 60.73 -24.71
N PHE A 3 22.07 60.53 -23.38
CA PHE A 3 22.54 59.36 -22.68
C PHE A 3 21.56 58.20 -22.89
N LEU A 4 22.04 57.11 -23.48
CA LEU A 4 21.31 55.85 -23.66
C LEU A 4 21.60 55.00 -22.43
N LEU A 5 20.57 54.75 -21.60
CA LEU A 5 20.65 53.85 -20.41
C LEU A 5 20.40 52.43 -20.90
N LEU A 6 21.44 51.59 -20.93
CA LEU A 6 21.30 50.13 -21.21
C LEU A 6 20.91 49.44 -19.89
N VAL A 7 19.67 48.90 -19.83
CA VAL A 7 19.21 48.05 -18.73
C VAL A 7 19.60 46.62 -19.09
N PHE A 8 20.53 46.03 -18.34
CA PHE A 8 20.85 44.62 -18.39
C PHE A 8 19.78 43.87 -17.57
N LEU A 9 18.87 43.16 -18.25
CA LEU A 9 18.02 42.16 -17.58
C LEU A 9 18.83 40.88 -17.41
N THR A 10 19.27 40.63 -16.18
CA THR A 10 19.77 39.30 -15.79
C THR A 10 18.57 38.38 -15.55
N ALA A 11 18.34 37.45 -16.48
CA ALA A 11 17.40 36.36 -16.32
C ALA A 11 17.95 35.39 -15.25
N LEU A 12 17.39 35.45 -14.04
CA LEU A 12 17.59 34.41 -13.02
C LEU A 12 16.83 33.16 -13.46
N SER A 13 17.53 32.18 -13.98
CA SER A 13 17.00 30.85 -14.24
C SER A 13 16.75 30.18 -12.88
N LEU A 14 15.51 30.19 -12.41
CA LEU A 14 15.05 29.30 -11.33
C LEU A 14 15.09 27.87 -11.90
N ALA A 15 16.19 27.16 -11.67
CA ALA A 15 16.24 25.73 -11.82
C ALA A 15 15.24 25.14 -10.82
N SER A 16 14.09 24.66 -11.30
CA SER A 16 13.20 23.78 -10.54
C SER A 16 14.00 22.52 -10.21
N GLY A 17 14.63 22.48 -9.06
CA GLY A 17 15.17 21.24 -8.52
C GLY A 17 13.98 20.30 -8.28
N ALA A 18 13.72 19.37 -9.22
CA ALA A 18 12.98 18.18 -8.89
C ALA A 18 13.69 17.58 -7.66
N ASN A 19 12.94 17.35 -6.58
CA ASN A 19 13.48 16.78 -5.37
C ASN A 19 13.95 15.36 -5.75
N GLU A 20 15.24 15.22 -6.09
CA GLU A 20 15.82 13.93 -6.46
C GLU A 20 15.69 13.01 -5.25
N ALA A 21 14.91 11.93 -5.40
CA ALA A 21 14.69 10.97 -4.32
C ALA A 21 16.02 10.47 -3.77
N ASP A 22 16.17 10.52 -2.43
CA ASP A 22 17.34 9.98 -1.73
C ASP A 22 17.40 8.47 -1.96
N PRO A 23 18.48 7.93 -2.56
CA PRO A 23 18.63 6.50 -2.78
C PRO A 23 19.01 5.73 -1.51
N ALA A 24 19.30 6.39 -0.38
CA ALA A 24 19.57 5.70 0.87
C ALA A 24 18.36 4.84 1.28
N GLY A 25 18.63 3.61 1.76
CA GLY A 25 17.58 2.65 2.13
C GLY A 25 18.04 1.21 1.99
N ARG A 26 17.15 0.29 2.33
CA ARG A 26 17.35 -1.15 2.18
C ARG A 26 16.74 -1.63 0.86
N TYR A 27 17.43 -2.53 0.20
CA TYR A 27 17.02 -3.13 -1.07
C TYR A 27 17.25 -4.63 -1.05
N VAL A 28 16.37 -5.39 -1.70
CA VAL A 28 16.50 -6.84 -1.88
C VAL A 28 16.40 -7.16 -3.36
N LEU A 29 17.29 -8.03 -3.83
CA LEU A 29 17.32 -8.47 -5.22
C LEU A 29 16.08 -9.29 -5.56
N ASN A 30 15.42 -8.92 -6.63
CA ASN A 30 14.21 -9.56 -7.13
C ASN A 30 14.40 -10.02 -8.57
N GLY A 31 13.75 -11.14 -8.94
CA GLY A 31 13.69 -11.61 -10.32
C GLY A 31 14.91 -12.43 -10.77
N VAL A 32 15.83 -12.78 -9.87
CA VAL A 32 16.99 -13.64 -10.18
C VAL A 32 16.82 -14.98 -9.49
N ARG A 33 16.91 -16.07 -10.24
CA ARG A 33 16.88 -17.43 -9.68
C ARG A 33 18.24 -17.78 -9.08
N GLU A 34 18.25 -18.54 -7.99
CA GLU A 34 19.44 -19.07 -7.33
C GLU A 34 20.43 -18.00 -6.83
N MET A 35 20.01 -16.75 -6.73
CA MET A 35 20.79 -15.66 -6.17
C MET A 35 19.96 -14.85 -5.21
N ASP A 36 20.37 -14.81 -3.95
CA ASP A 36 19.82 -13.92 -2.93
C ASP A 36 20.83 -12.80 -2.66
N SER A 37 20.37 -11.57 -2.68
CA SER A 37 21.21 -10.42 -2.35
C SER A 37 20.41 -9.31 -1.70
N ALA A 38 21.00 -8.71 -0.68
CA ALA A 38 20.48 -7.51 -0.04
C ALA A 38 21.54 -6.41 -0.07
N LEU A 39 21.09 -5.17 -0.26
CA LEU A 39 21.91 -3.97 -0.31
C LEU A 39 21.35 -2.93 0.65
N LEU A 40 22.19 -2.39 1.52
CA LEU A 40 21.91 -1.24 2.36
C LEU A 40 22.75 -0.06 1.90
N LEU A 41 22.11 0.98 1.38
CA LEU A 41 22.75 2.27 1.08
C LEU A 41 22.51 3.22 2.25
N ARG A 42 23.55 3.82 2.79
CA ARG A 42 23.45 4.82 3.86
C ARG A 42 23.63 6.23 3.32
N SER A 43 22.99 7.19 3.94
CA SER A 43 23.08 8.62 3.56
C SER A 43 24.49 9.21 3.70
N ASP A 44 25.39 8.55 4.44
CA ASP A 44 26.80 8.94 4.56
C ASP A 44 27.68 8.48 3.38
N GLY A 45 27.05 7.89 2.33
CA GLY A 45 27.75 7.38 1.14
C GLY A 45 28.41 6.03 1.34
N THR A 46 28.15 5.31 2.44
CA THR A 46 28.60 3.94 2.63
C THR A 46 27.54 2.92 2.22
N PHE A 47 27.95 1.72 1.86
CA PHE A 47 27.03 0.61 1.66
C PHE A 47 27.45 -0.65 2.40
N ALA A 48 26.48 -1.54 2.65
CA ALA A 48 26.72 -2.93 3.00
C ALA A 48 25.89 -3.82 2.07
N ALA A 49 26.48 -4.91 1.60
CA ALA A 49 25.77 -5.89 0.78
C ALA A 49 26.01 -7.30 1.29
N SER A 50 24.98 -8.15 1.17
CA SER A 50 25.10 -9.60 1.29
C SER A 50 24.73 -10.23 -0.05
N LEU A 51 25.38 -11.36 -0.35
CA LEU A 51 25.08 -12.14 -1.55
C LEU A 51 25.24 -13.61 -1.24
N ALA A 52 24.28 -14.41 -1.70
CA ALA A 52 24.36 -15.86 -1.75
C ALA A 52 24.08 -16.33 -3.18
N TYR A 53 24.99 -17.13 -3.75
CA TYR A 53 24.85 -17.70 -5.09
C TYR A 53 25.54 -19.06 -5.14
N GLY A 54 24.79 -20.10 -5.38
CA GLY A 54 25.30 -21.47 -5.31
C GLY A 54 25.80 -21.80 -3.90
N ASN A 55 27.10 -22.09 -3.78
CA ASN A 55 27.78 -22.36 -2.51
C ASN A 55 28.65 -21.21 -2.00
N VAL A 56 28.55 -20.05 -2.65
CA VAL A 56 29.23 -18.82 -2.21
C VAL A 56 28.24 -17.95 -1.44
N GLU A 57 28.54 -17.64 -0.19
CA GLU A 57 27.76 -16.75 0.65
C GLU A 57 28.69 -15.83 1.44
N GLY A 58 28.34 -14.56 1.54
CA GLY A 58 29.12 -13.63 2.33
C GLY A 58 28.60 -12.20 2.31
N ARG A 59 29.35 -11.32 2.96
CA ARG A 59 29.03 -9.90 3.12
C ARG A 59 30.22 -9.03 2.74
N VAL A 60 29.89 -7.86 2.21
CA VAL A 60 30.85 -6.82 1.87
C VAL A 60 30.33 -5.46 2.29
N GLN A 61 31.25 -4.50 2.43
CA GLN A 61 30.92 -3.11 2.67
C GLN A 61 31.85 -2.23 1.84
N GLY A 62 31.42 -1.01 1.50
CA GLY A 62 32.18 -0.09 0.70
C GLY A 62 31.52 1.29 0.63
N ARG A 63 31.77 2.01 -0.44
CA ARG A 63 31.20 3.34 -0.67
C ARG A 63 30.39 3.33 -1.97
N TRP A 64 29.35 4.16 -2.00
CA TRP A 64 28.56 4.39 -3.20
C TRP A 64 28.61 5.87 -3.58
N GLN A 65 28.48 6.14 -4.86
CA GLN A 65 28.40 7.49 -5.42
C GLN A 65 27.25 7.54 -6.43
N ARG A 66 26.61 8.70 -6.50
CA ARG A 66 25.53 8.95 -7.47
C ARG A 66 26.07 9.82 -8.61
N GLN A 67 25.73 9.42 -9.85
CA GLN A 67 26.00 10.15 -11.09
C GLN A 67 24.70 10.21 -11.90
N GLY A 68 23.90 11.26 -11.73
CA GLY A 68 22.54 11.32 -12.29
C GLY A 68 21.66 10.21 -11.73
N ASP A 69 21.09 9.38 -12.60
CA ASP A 69 20.27 8.23 -12.19
C ASP A 69 21.09 6.95 -11.93
N THR A 70 22.41 7.01 -12.02
CA THR A 70 23.27 5.85 -11.82
C THR A 70 23.95 5.92 -10.44
N LEU A 71 23.88 4.83 -9.69
CA LEU A 71 24.67 4.59 -8.47
C LEU A 71 25.83 3.65 -8.82
N ILE A 72 27.01 3.94 -8.31
CA ILE A 72 28.22 3.13 -8.50
C ILE A 72 28.69 2.67 -7.12
N LEU A 73 28.81 1.35 -6.94
CA LEU A 73 29.35 0.74 -5.73
C LEU A 73 30.86 0.54 -5.91
N GLN A 74 31.65 1.01 -4.96
CA GLN A 74 33.12 1.01 -5.06
C GLN A 74 33.78 0.64 -3.75
N GLY A 75 35.03 0.12 -3.85
CA GLY A 75 35.86 -0.17 -2.69
C GLY A 75 35.29 -1.27 -1.80
N ALA A 76 34.59 -2.24 -2.37
CA ALA A 76 34.01 -3.36 -1.64
C ALA A 76 35.09 -4.17 -0.91
N GLN A 77 34.90 -4.33 0.41
CA GLN A 77 35.78 -5.10 1.30
C GLN A 77 34.95 -6.12 2.06
N GLY A 78 35.50 -7.32 2.28
CA GLY A 78 34.81 -8.43 2.95
C GLY A 78 35.14 -9.74 2.27
N HIS A 79 34.11 -10.58 2.00
CA HIS A 79 34.30 -11.87 1.30
C HIS A 79 34.89 -11.63 -0.10
N PRO A 80 36.04 -12.21 -0.45
CA PRO A 80 36.80 -11.85 -1.66
C PRO A 80 36.00 -12.00 -2.96
N GLU A 81 35.34 -13.14 -3.18
CA GLU A 81 34.57 -13.40 -4.40
C GLU A 81 33.38 -12.47 -4.53
N ILE A 82 32.74 -12.13 -3.40
CA ILE A 82 31.60 -11.19 -3.40
C ILE A 82 32.06 -9.76 -3.60
N ALA A 83 33.22 -9.40 -3.05
CA ALA A 83 33.81 -8.08 -3.28
C ALA A 83 34.12 -7.86 -4.77
N GLU A 84 34.60 -8.87 -5.47
CA GLU A 84 34.82 -8.80 -6.92
C GLU A 84 33.52 -8.66 -7.71
N LEU A 85 32.45 -9.36 -7.32
CA LEU A 85 31.12 -9.29 -7.96
C LEU A 85 30.39 -7.97 -7.72
N ILE A 86 30.64 -7.31 -6.60
CA ILE A 86 29.93 -6.08 -6.19
C ILE A 86 30.70 -4.82 -6.58
N ASN A 87 32.02 -4.90 -6.62
CA ASN A 87 32.85 -3.73 -6.92
C ASN A 87 32.57 -3.22 -8.34
N ASP A 88 32.54 -1.88 -8.50
CA ASP A 88 32.22 -1.19 -9.75
C ASP A 88 30.82 -1.51 -10.34
N THR A 89 29.94 -2.17 -9.54
CA THR A 89 28.55 -2.40 -9.96
C THR A 89 27.85 -1.06 -10.17
N ARG A 90 27.21 -0.93 -11.34
CA ARG A 90 26.39 0.20 -11.71
C ARG A 90 24.93 -0.19 -11.56
N LEU A 91 24.19 0.63 -10.84
CA LEU A 91 22.76 0.46 -10.58
C LEU A 91 22.02 1.68 -11.08
N THR A 92 20.98 1.50 -11.90
CA THR A 92 20.17 2.61 -12.43
C THR A 92 18.92 2.76 -11.59
N LEU A 93 18.64 3.98 -11.12
CA LEU A 93 17.41 4.33 -10.41
C LEU A 93 16.21 4.28 -11.37
N ASP A 94 15.21 3.48 -11.03
CA ASP A 94 13.94 3.38 -11.76
C ASP A 94 12.80 3.15 -10.76
N GLY A 95 12.17 4.21 -10.32
CA GLY A 95 11.16 4.18 -9.28
C GLY A 95 11.68 3.58 -7.97
N ALA A 96 11.07 2.46 -7.55
CA ALA A 96 11.49 1.71 -6.35
C ALA A 96 12.61 0.69 -6.61
N CYS A 97 13.05 0.55 -7.86
CA CYS A 97 14.10 -0.36 -8.28
C CYS A 97 15.46 0.35 -8.41
N LEU A 98 16.51 -0.34 -7.98
CA LEU A 98 17.85 -0.12 -8.51
C LEU A 98 18.11 -1.25 -9.52
N LEU A 99 18.08 -0.91 -10.80
CA LEU A 99 18.27 -1.89 -11.88
C LEU A 99 19.75 -2.24 -12.02
N ARG A 100 20.03 -3.53 -12.03
CA ARG A 100 21.35 -4.11 -12.32
C ARG A 100 21.30 -4.82 -13.66
N ASP A 101 22.19 -4.44 -14.56
CA ASP A 101 22.39 -5.17 -15.81
C ASP A 101 23.09 -6.51 -15.51
N MET A 102 22.44 -7.61 -15.90
CA MET A 102 22.95 -8.98 -15.78
C MET A 102 23.28 -9.57 -17.18
N GLY A 103 23.42 -8.72 -18.19
CA GLY A 103 23.73 -9.06 -19.57
C GLY A 103 22.53 -9.53 -20.38
N LYS A 104 21.84 -10.59 -19.97
CA LYS A 104 20.65 -11.12 -20.67
C LYS A 104 19.34 -10.55 -20.18
N TYR A 105 19.31 -9.99 -18.99
CA TYR A 105 18.13 -9.39 -18.33
C TYR A 105 18.58 -8.36 -17.32
N GLN A 106 17.65 -7.50 -16.93
CA GLN A 106 17.84 -6.57 -15.82
C GLN A 106 17.27 -7.17 -14.55
N ALA A 107 18.05 -7.14 -13.47
CA ALA A 107 17.60 -7.49 -12.13
C ALA A 107 17.22 -6.21 -11.37
N CYS A 108 16.25 -6.30 -10.49
CA CYS A 108 15.78 -5.19 -9.65
C CYS A 108 16.18 -5.42 -8.20
N TYR A 109 17.00 -4.56 -7.64
CA TYR A 109 17.09 -4.39 -6.20
C TYR A 109 15.91 -3.54 -5.74
N LEU A 110 14.89 -4.19 -5.22
CA LEU A 110 13.64 -3.55 -4.81
C LEU A 110 13.80 -2.91 -3.44
N ARG A 111 13.52 -1.61 -3.35
CA ARG A 111 13.54 -0.86 -2.08
C ARG A 111 12.55 -1.47 -1.09
N GLN A 112 13.02 -1.77 0.10
CA GLN A 112 12.19 -2.30 1.17
C GLN A 112 11.46 -1.16 1.91
N PRO A 113 10.27 -1.39 2.47
CA PRO A 113 9.59 -0.42 3.30
C PRO A 113 10.36 -0.18 4.62
N GLU A 114 10.32 1.05 5.10
CA GLU A 114 10.90 1.44 6.39
C GLU A 114 9.75 1.77 7.36
N LEU A 115 8.94 0.76 7.68
CA LEU A 115 7.81 0.87 8.60
C LEU A 115 8.22 0.47 10.02
N PRO A 116 7.57 1.02 11.07
CA PRO A 116 7.82 0.62 12.45
C PRO A 116 7.23 -0.76 12.80
N PHE A 117 6.65 -1.46 11.84
CA PHE A 117 6.07 -2.81 11.95
C PHE A 117 6.33 -3.59 10.66
N ASP A 118 6.45 -4.91 10.78
CA ASP A 118 6.77 -5.80 9.65
C ASP A 118 5.58 -6.00 8.70
N VAL A 119 4.38 -5.89 9.22
CA VAL A 119 3.13 -6.11 8.49
C VAL A 119 2.07 -5.10 8.90
N TRP A 120 1.20 -4.74 7.97
CA TRP A 120 -0.03 -4.01 8.25
C TRP A 120 -1.24 -4.78 7.73
N TYR A 121 -2.42 -4.45 8.23
CA TYR A 121 -3.64 -5.17 7.92
C TYR A 121 -4.56 -4.33 7.05
N LEU A 122 -5.16 -4.94 6.01
CA LEU A 122 -6.28 -4.35 5.27
C LEU A 122 -7.50 -5.25 5.42
N GLY A 123 -8.57 -4.67 5.95
CA GLY A 123 -9.82 -5.37 6.13
C GLY A 123 -11.03 -4.61 5.63
N TYR A 124 -12.11 -5.35 5.44
CA TYR A 124 -13.39 -4.84 4.96
C TYR A 124 -14.53 -5.22 5.90
N PHE A 125 -15.46 -4.30 6.07
CA PHE A 125 -16.74 -4.61 6.70
C PHE A 125 -17.88 -3.90 5.96
N ALA A 126 -19.10 -4.35 6.20
CA ALA A 126 -20.30 -3.70 5.70
C ALA A 126 -21.31 -3.56 6.84
N PRO A 127 -22.28 -2.64 6.74
CA PRO A 127 -23.36 -2.52 7.73
C PRO A 127 -24.14 -3.85 7.85
N ASP A 128 -24.77 -4.06 8.97
CA ASP A 128 -25.50 -5.29 9.25
C ASP A 128 -26.50 -5.61 8.15
N TYR A 129 -26.58 -6.86 7.73
CA TYR A 129 -27.40 -7.38 6.61
C TYR A 129 -27.05 -6.82 5.21
N MET A 130 -26.18 -5.81 5.08
CA MET A 130 -25.81 -5.23 3.77
C MET A 130 -24.70 -6.09 3.12
N ASP A 131 -25.08 -7.25 2.62
CA ASP A 131 -24.17 -8.29 2.15
C ASP A 131 -23.32 -7.82 0.96
N VAL A 132 -22.02 -8.00 1.06
CA VAL A 132 -21.00 -7.53 0.12
C VAL A 132 -19.99 -8.62 -0.18
N TRP A 133 -19.51 -8.64 -1.42
CA TRP A 133 -18.39 -9.48 -1.85
C TRP A 133 -17.33 -8.63 -2.55
N VAL A 134 -16.14 -8.57 -2.00
CA VAL A 134 -15.01 -7.89 -2.65
C VAL A 134 -14.44 -8.79 -3.75
N GLU A 135 -14.45 -8.31 -4.99
CA GLU A 135 -13.92 -9.05 -6.14
C GLU A 135 -12.40 -8.94 -6.23
N THR A 136 -11.89 -7.73 -6.09
CA THR A 136 -10.45 -7.45 -6.15
C THR A 136 -10.11 -6.16 -5.42
N THR A 137 -8.91 -6.13 -4.90
CA THR A 137 -8.27 -4.94 -4.33
C THR A 137 -6.85 -4.84 -4.87
N ASP A 138 -6.56 -3.80 -5.62
CA ASP A 138 -5.19 -3.49 -6.05
C ASP A 138 -4.66 -2.34 -5.19
N ILE A 139 -3.45 -2.48 -4.68
CA ILE A 139 -2.83 -1.50 -3.78
C ILE A 139 -1.55 -1.00 -4.45
N THR A 140 -1.48 0.31 -4.69
CA THR A 140 -0.24 0.98 -5.07
C THR A 140 0.31 1.69 -3.84
N ASP A 141 1.50 1.31 -3.41
CA ASP A 141 2.16 1.90 -2.25
C ASP A 141 2.87 3.22 -2.56
N VAL A 142 3.42 3.89 -1.54
CA VAL A 142 4.12 5.17 -1.69
C VAL A 142 5.40 5.10 -2.53
N ARG A 143 5.93 3.89 -2.79
CA ARG A 143 7.07 3.66 -3.68
C ARG A 143 6.63 3.47 -5.14
N GLY A 144 5.30 3.45 -5.40
CA GLY A 144 4.73 3.19 -6.72
C GLY A 144 4.59 1.70 -7.06
N ILE A 145 4.87 0.78 -6.12
CA ILE A 145 4.73 -0.66 -6.32
C ILE A 145 3.26 -1.02 -6.21
N THR A 146 2.75 -1.77 -7.20
CA THR A 146 1.36 -2.23 -7.20
C THR A 146 1.28 -3.72 -6.88
N SER A 147 0.63 -4.06 -5.76
CA SER A 147 0.17 -5.41 -5.44
C SER A 147 -1.24 -5.60 -5.99
N ARG A 148 -1.38 -6.46 -6.99
CA ARG A 148 -2.68 -6.79 -7.59
C ARG A 148 -3.37 -7.88 -6.80
N GLU A 149 -4.72 -7.81 -6.74
CA GLU A 149 -5.55 -8.81 -6.05
C GLU A 149 -5.12 -9.05 -4.60
N ALA A 150 -4.60 -8.00 -3.95
CA ALA A 150 -4.04 -8.08 -2.61
C ALA A 150 -5.05 -8.61 -1.58
N VAL A 151 -6.32 -8.22 -1.70
CA VAL A 151 -7.42 -8.69 -0.86
C VAL A 151 -8.65 -8.94 -1.74
N ALA A 152 -9.33 -10.06 -1.51
CA ALA A 152 -10.61 -10.40 -2.14
C ALA A 152 -11.41 -11.32 -1.22
N GLY A 153 -12.73 -11.43 -1.46
CA GLY A 153 -13.58 -12.38 -0.79
C GLY A 153 -14.66 -11.78 0.10
N SER A 154 -15.00 -12.53 1.15
CA SER A 154 -16.04 -12.16 2.11
C SER A 154 -15.65 -10.95 2.93
N VAL A 155 -16.65 -10.15 3.25
CA VAL A 155 -16.57 -8.98 4.12
C VAL A 155 -17.11 -9.33 5.50
N SER A 156 -16.62 -8.70 6.56
CA SER A 156 -17.18 -8.87 7.90
C SER A 156 -18.54 -8.18 7.97
N ILE A 157 -19.60 -8.95 8.21
CA ILE A 157 -20.98 -8.46 8.27
C ILE A 157 -21.72 -9.23 9.36
N TRP A 158 -22.34 -8.50 10.27
CA TRP A 158 -23.20 -9.12 11.27
C TRP A 158 -24.62 -9.31 10.71
N GLN A 159 -25.14 -10.53 10.77
CA GLN A 159 -26.41 -10.93 10.13
C GLN A 159 -27.17 -11.90 11.02
N PRO A 160 -27.65 -11.47 12.22
CA PRO A 160 -28.42 -12.34 13.09
C PRO A 160 -29.78 -12.72 12.48
N GLU A 161 -30.11 -14.01 12.51
CA GLU A 161 -31.35 -14.55 11.93
C GLU A 161 -32.61 -13.96 12.55
N ASN A 162 -32.55 -13.52 13.80
CA ASN A 162 -33.67 -12.92 14.53
C ASN A 162 -33.94 -11.44 14.14
N GLY A 163 -33.18 -10.87 13.22
CA GLY A 163 -33.40 -9.50 12.74
C GLY A 163 -32.96 -8.39 13.71
N THR A 164 -32.13 -8.69 14.71
CA THR A 164 -31.70 -7.70 15.75
C THR A 164 -30.55 -6.80 15.32
N GLY A 165 -29.98 -6.95 14.12
CA GLY A 165 -28.94 -6.08 13.60
C GLY A 165 -29.43 -4.67 13.30
N GLN A 166 -28.50 -3.71 13.25
CA GLN A 166 -28.76 -2.28 13.02
C GLN A 166 -27.98 -1.81 11.77
N PRO A 167 -28.54 -1.94 10.58
CA PRO A 167 -27.86 -1.59 9.34
C PRO A 167 -27.76 -0.09 9.05
N ALA A 168 -28.54 0.74 9.74
CA ALA A 168 -28.52 2.18 9.54
C ALA A 168 -27.29 2.81 10.23
N GLY A 169 -26.55 3.61 9.49
CA GLY A 169 -25.33 4.25 9.97
C GLY A 169 -24.11 3.31 10.04
N TRP A 170 -23.00 3.89 10.45
CA TRP A 170 -21.77 3.14 10.72
C TRP A 170 -21.66 2.85 12.22
N PRO A 171 -21.04 1.73 12.62
CA PRO A 171 -20.84 1.44 14.03
C PRO A 171 -19.91 2.50 14.66
N GLU A 172 -20.16 2.82 15.92
CA GLU A 172 -19.34 3.78 16.69
C GLU A 172 -17.89 3.29 16.83
N SER A 173 -17.70 1.98 16.99
CA SER A 173 -16.38 1.34 17.02
C SER A 173 -16.22 0.41 15.83
N VAL A 174 -15.21 0.70 15.03
CA VAL A 174 -14.85 -0.09 13.85
C VAL A 174 -13.72 -1.03 14.20
N GLY A 175 -13.96 -2.33 14.05
CA GLY A 175 -12.92 -3.38 14.18
C GLY A 175 -12.05 -3.50 12.93
N LEU A 176 -11.22 -4.53 12.89
CA LEU A 176 -10.32 -4.80 11.75
C LEU A 176 -11.05 -5.23 10.46
N GLY A 177 -12.30 -5.69 10.57
CA GLY A 177 -13.02 -6.28 9.44
C GLY A 177 -12.47 -7.64 9.01
N ALA A 178 -12.95 -8.17 7.88
CA ALA A 178 -12.40 -9.35 7.25
C ALA A 178 -11.36 -8.96 6.20
N GLY A 179 -10.17 -9.53 6.27
CA GLY A 179 -9.07 -9.13 5.38
C GLY A 179 -7.82 -9.97 5.60
N ARG A 180 -6.67 -9.37 5.36
CA ARG A 180 -5.38 -10.04 5.51
C ARG A 180 -4.24 -9.10 5.89
N HIS A 181 -3.19 -9.69 6.45
CA HIS A 181 -1.91 -9.01 6.65
C HIS A 181 -1.16 -8.88 5.34
N LEU A 182 -0.54 -7.73 5.16
CA LEU A 182 0.27 -7.37 4.00
C LEU A 182 1.71 -7.14 4.47
N SER A 183 2.62 -7.94 3.91
CA SER A 183 4.05 -7.85 4.15
C SER A 183 4.76 -7.35 2.90
N GLN A 184 5.95 -6.77 3.05
CA GLN A 184 6.80 -6.26 1.96
C GLN A 184 6.16 -5.15 1.09
N LEU A 185 4.97 -4.72 1.45
CA LEU A 185 4.25 -3.63 0.84
C LEU A 185 4.29 -2.42 1.79
N ASP A 186 4.72 -1.27 1.28
CA ASP A 186 4.71 -0.02 2.03
C ASP A 186 3.27 0.50 2.20
N LEU A 187 3.09 1.56 2.98
CA LEU A 187 1.76 2.13 3.17
C LEU A 187 1.17 2.61 1.84
N PRO A 188 -0.14 2.45 1.65
CA PRO A 188 -0.75 2.73 0.37
C PRO A 188 -0.75 4.23 0.04
N ALA A 189 -0.38 4.56 -1.19
CA ALA A 189 -0.69 5.84 -1.82
C ALA A 189 -2.08 5.79 -2.45
N ARG A 190 -2.45 4.60 -2.99
CA ARG A 190 -3.72 4.40 -3.69
C ARG A 190 -4.25 2.98 -3.49
N ILE A 191 -5.57 2.85 -3.34
CA ILE A 191 -6.27 1.56 -3.28
C ILE A 191 -7.39 1.57 -4.32
N HIS A 192 -7.36 0.61 -5.27
CA HIS A 192 -8.45 0.37 -6.19
C HIS A 192 -9.25 -0.84 -5.74
N ILE A 193 -10.57 -0.71 -5.66
CA ILE A 193 -11.47 -1.74 -5.17
C ILE A 193 -12.60 -1.95 -6.18
N ARG A 194 -12.94 -3.22 -6.43
CA ARG A 194 -14.17 -3.60 -7.10
C ARG A 194 -14.91 -4.61 -6.25
N TRP A 195 -16.22 -4.41 -6.09
CA TRP A 195 -17.06 -5.27 -5.24
C TRP A 195 -18.48 -5.37 -5.72
N GLN A 196 -19.18 -6.41 -5.27
CA GLN A 196 -20.60 -6.61 -5.46
C GLN A 196 -21.35 -6.23 -4.18
N SER A 197 -22.31 -5.29 -4.27
CA SER A 197 -23.35 -5.08 -3.27
C SER A 197 -24.48 -6.07 -3.59
N LEU A 198 -24.60 -7.11 -2.78
CA LEU A 198 -25.49 -8.23 -3.09
C LEU A 198 -26.95 -7.89 -2.78
N VAL A 199 -27.20 -6.94 -1.87
CA VAL A 199 -28.55 -6.46 -1.52
C VAL A 199 -29.18 -5.61 -2.62
N GLU A 200 -28.35 -5.01 -3.51
CA GLU A 200 -28.79 -4.15 -4.63
C GLU A 200 -28.66 -4.85 -5.98
N PRO A 201 -28.18 -6.07 -6.09
CA PRO A 201 -27.42 -6.74 -7.14
C PRO A 201 -26.66 -5.76 -8.06
N GLN A 202 -25.78 -4.97 -7.47
CA GLN A 202 -24.99 -3.95 -8.15
C GLN A 202 -23.48 -4.17 -7.94
N THR A 203 -22.69 -3.95 -9.00
CA THR A 203 -21.22 -3.96 -8.90
C THR A 203 -20.70 -2.53 -8.89
N TYR A 204 -19.81 -2.25 -7.96
CA TYR A 204 -19.16 -0.94 -7.80
C TYR A 204 -17.66 -1.04 -7.97
N ARG A 205 -17.05 0.08 -8.35
CA ARG A 205 -15.60 0.29 -8.33
C ARG A 205 -15.25 1.66 -7.79
N VAL A 206 -14.10 1.77 -7.15
CA VAL A 206 -13.55 3.03 -6.67
C VAL A 206 -12.03 2.99 -6.67
N THR A 207 -11.42 4.14 -6.89
CA THR A 207 -10.00 4.34 -6.62
C THR A 207 -9.87 5.39 -5.53
N LEU A 208 -9.27 5.01 -4.41
CA LEU A 208 -9.05 5.86 -3.24
C LEU A 208 -7.61 6.35 -3.24
N ASP A 209 -7.41 7.65 -3.38
CA ASP A 209 -6.11 8.28 -3.09
C ASP A 209 -6.00 8.45 -1.57
N ILE A 210 -5.05 7.76 -0.96
CA ILE A 210 -4.90 7.72 0.50
C ILE A 210 -4.19 8.99 0.98
N PRO A 211 -4.82 9.80 1.83
CA PRO A 211 -4.23 11.06 2.27
C PRO A 211 -2.99 10.85 3.13
N ALA A 212 -2.02 11.76 3.06
CA ALA A 212 -0.77 11.69 3.83
C ALA A 212 -1.04 11.51 5.34
N LYS A 213 -2.03 12.25 5.89
CA LYS A 213 -2.39 12.13 7.30
C LYS A 213 -2.77 10.72 7.74
N ALA A 214 -3.29 9.87 6.83
CA ALA A 214 -3.62 8.48 7.14
C ALA A 214 -2.34 7.67 7.38
N ARG A 215 -1.33 7.88 6.54
CA ARG A 215 -0.02 7.26 6.70
C ARG A 215 0.72 7.77 7.93
N ASP A 216 0.65 9.08 8.17
CA ASP A 216 1.24 9.70 9.37
C ASP A 216 0.66 9.09 10.67
N LEU A 217 -0.66 8.86 10.72
CA LEU A 217 -1.30 8.17 11.84
C LEU A 217 -0.78 6.75 12.03
N MET A 218 -0.44 6.03 10.95
CA MET A 218 0.05 4.67 11.04
C MET A 218 1.48 4.59 11.55
N ILE A 219 2.35 5.53 11.20
CA ILE A 219 3.77 5.52 11.59
C ILE A 219 4.07 6.31 12.87
N THR A 220 3.09 7.00 13.43
CA THR A 220 3.25 7.76 14.68
C THR A 220 2.84 6.88 15.86
N PRO A 221 3.75 6.59 16.81
CA PRO A 221 3.39 5.81 17.99
C PRO A 221 2.51 6.61 18.95
N GLU A 222 1.57 5.91 19.57
CA GLU A 222 0.74 6.47 20.65
C GLU A 222 0.95 5.66 21.92
N TYR A 223 1.12 6.32 23.07
CA TYR A 223 1.25 5.66 24.36
C TYR A 223 -0.13 5.34 24.91
N VAL A 224 -0.53 4.07 24.85
CA VAL A 224 -1.86 3.61 25.19
C VAL A 224 -1.82 2.38 26.10
N ASN A 225 -2.93 2.13 26.78
CA ASN A 225 -3.16 0.87 27.48
C ASN A 225 -3.83 -0.12 26.52
N CYS A 226 -3.03 -0.98 25.93
CA CYS A 226 -3.53 -2.02 25.05
C CYS A 226 -4.07 -3.21 25.86
N PRO A 227 -5.27 -3.73 25.58
CA PRO A 227 -5.80 -4.91 26.28
C PRO A 227 -4.93 -6.15 26.18
N ILE A 228 -4.05 -6.22 25.16
CA ILE A 228 -3.20 -7.39 24.90
C ILE A 228 -1.82 -7.24 25.55
N SER A 229 -1.18 -6.04 25.44
CA SER A 229 0.21 -5.80 25.86
C SER A 229 0.36 -4.88 27.07
N GLY A 230 -0.72 -4.29 27.59
CA GLY A 230 -0.67 -3.29 28.67
C GLY A 230 -0.25 -1.90 28.17
N TRP A 231 0.32 -1.08 29.07
CA TRP A 231 0.79 0.26 28.70
C TRP A 231 2.06 0.21 27.88
N GLY A 232 2.06 0.90 26.72
CA GLY A 232 3.21 0.97 25.82
C GLY A 232 2.98 1.88 24.63
N ASN A 233 4.04 2.06 23.84
CA ASN A 233 3.95 2.69 22.54
C ASN A 233 3.45 1.67 21.52
N GLU A 234 2.29 1.95 20.97
CA GLU A 234 1.63 1.10 19.97
C GLU A 234 1.40 1.89 18.68
N TYR A 235 1.24 1.16 17.57
CA TYR A 235 1.01 1.75 16.25
C TYR A 235 -0.36 1.32 15.70
N ARG A 236 -0.99 2.24 14.95
CA ARG A 236 -2.19 1.92 14.16
C ARG A 236 -1.78 1.21 12.88
N ASN A 237 -1.59 -0.07 12.94
CA ASN A 237 -1.08 -0.87 11.82
C ASN A 237 -2.19 -1.51 10.95
N ALA A 238 -3.37 -0.91 10.93
CA ALA A 238 -4.49 -1.45 10.15
C ALA A 238 -5.29 -0.34 9.43
N ILE A 239 -5.74 -0.67 8.24
CA ILE A 239 -6.72 0.08 7.46
C ILE A 239 -7.99 -0.77 7.40
N THR A 240 -9.12 -0.19 7.80
CA THR A 240 -10.43 -0.82 7.66
C THR A 240 -11.30 0.00 6.72
N ILE A 241 -11.89 -0.67 5.73
CA ILE A 241 -12.75 -0.04 4.72
C ILE A 241 -14.17 -0.56 4.90
N GLY A 242 -15.09 0.37 5.10
CA GLY A 242 -16.53 0.11 5.10
C GLY A 242 -17.11 0.27 3.71
N LEU A 243 -17.92 -0.69 3.29
CA LEU A 243 -18.62 -0.70 2.01
C LEU A 243 -20.12 -0.79 2.27
N ALA A 244 -20.88 0.21 1.86
CA ALA A 244 -22.33 0.26 2.05
C ALA A 244 -23.08 0.40 0.72
N PRO A 245 -24.38 0.04 0.70
CA PRO A 245 -25.25 0.24 -0.46
C PRO A 245 -25.23 1.65 -1.02
N GLY A 246 -25.51 1.78 -2.30
CA GLY A 246 -25.37 3.04 -3.01
C GLY A 246 -23.92 3.37 -3.38
N GLY A 247 -22.96 2.45 -3.17
CA GLY A 247 -21.56 2.67 -3.46
C GLY A 247 -20.84 3.56 -2.44
N ILE A 248 -21.37 3.68 -1.22
CA ILE A 248 -20.74 4.49 -0.16
C ILE A 248 -19.53 3.77 0.39
N VAL A 249 -18.41 4.50 0.47
CA VAL A 249 -17.13 4.00 0.98
C VAL A 249 -16.63 4.91 2.09
N LYS A 250 -16.15 4.30 3.17
CA LYS A 250 -15.50 5.00 4.26
C LYS A 250 -14.24 4.26 4.68
N LEU A 251 -13.19 4.99 5.06
CA LEU A 251 -11.91 4.42 5.46
C LEU A 251 -11.49 4.93 6.84
N TRP A 252 -11.09 3.99 7.69
CA TRP A 252 -10.53 4.26 9.01
C TRP A 252 -9.12 3.70 9.14
N ILE A 253 -8.30 4.43 9.89
CA ILE A 253 -7.02 3.93 10.39
C ILE A 253 -7.26 3.40 11.80
N THR A 254 -6.90 2.15 12.04
CA THR A 254 -7.15 1.44 13.29
C THR A 254 -5.97 0.51 13.65
N GLY A 255 -6.12 -0.27 14.68
CA GLY A 255 -5.18 -1.28 15.14
C GLY A 255 -5.77 -2.02 16.33
N PRO A 256 -5.12 -3.10 16.83
CA PRO A 256 -5.64 -3.92 17.93
C PRO A 256 -5.91 -3.15 19.22
N CYS A 257 -5.20 -2.03 19.44
CA CYS A 257 -5.26 -1.21 20.65
C CYS A 257 -5.99 0.12 20.45
N PHE A 258 -6.64 0.34 19.31
CA PHE A 258 -7.17 1.63 18.92
C PHE A 258 -8.60 1.57 18.39
N PHE A 259 -9.38 2.59 18.71
CA PHE A 259 -10.59 2.89 17.97
C PHE A 259 -10.25 3.43 16.58
N GLY A 260 -11.10 3.12 15.59
CA GLY A 260 -10.91 3.58 14.23
C GLY A 260 -11.01 5.11 14.10
N THR A 261 -10.01 5.74 13.49
CA THR A 261 -10.04 7.15 13.13
C THR A 261 -10.41 7.27 11.65
N GLU A 262 -11.56 7.90 11.36
CA GLU A 262 -11.99 8.15 9.98
C GLU A 262 -11.04 9.13 9.29
N VAL A 263 -10.60 8.78 8.09
CA VAL A 263 -9.64 9.60 7.31
C VAL A 263 -10.12 9.91 5.90
N LEU A 264 -11.09 9.14 5.37
CA LEU A 264 -11.58 9.33 4.01
C LEU A 264 -13.02 8.83 3.85
N ARG A 265 -13.80 9.56 3.04
CA ARG A 265 -15.08 9.13 2.48
C ARG A 265 -15.05 9.26 0.98
N ALA A 266 -15.71 8.33 0.28
CA ALA A 266 -15.83 8.36 -1.16
C ALA A 266 -17.17 7.78 -1.63
N GLN A 267 -17.56 8.18 -2.82
CA GLN A 267 -18.66 7.64 -3.58
C GLN A 267 -18.09 6.81 -4.73
N ALA A 268 -18.43 5.56 -4.79
CA ALA A 268 -18.03 4.65 -5.86
C ALA A 268 -18.88 4.83 -7.11
N GLU A 269 -18.29 4.47 -8.23
CA GLU A 269 -18.98 4.38 -9.52
C GLU A 269 -19.55 2.97 -9.72
N ILE A 270 -20.64 2.89 -10.47
CA ILE A 270 -21.14 1.61 -10.97
C ILE A 270 -20.13 1.04 -11.98
N GLU A 271 -19.75 -0.22 -11.82
CA GLU A 271 -18.90 -0.93 -12.78
C GLU A 271 -19.75 -1.29 -14.03
N PRO A 272 -19.51 -0.66 -15.17
CA PRO A 272 -20.38 -0.81 -16.33
C PRO A 272 -20.37 -2.22 -16.92
N LEU A 273 -19.28 -2.98 -16.73
CA LEU A 273 -19.19 -4.36 -17.17
C LEU A 273 -19.87 -5.34 -16.21
N GLY A 274 -20.30 -4.87 -15.04
CA GLY A 274 -20.91 -5.70 -14.00
C GLY A 274 -19.94 -6.65 -13.31
N PRO A 275 -20.47 -7.73 -12.68
CA PRO A 275 -19.69 -8.63 -11.84
C PRO A 275 -18.52 -9.27 -12.59
N TYR A 276 -17.36 -9.32 -11.93
CA TYR A 276 -16.12 -9.91 -12.46
C TYR A 276 -15.66 -9.32 -13.81
N GLY A 277 -15.96 -8.03 -14.05
CA GLY A 277 -15.65 -7.39 -15.34
C GLY A 277 -16.40 -8.02 -16.51
N GLY A 278 -17.67 -8.43 -16.31
CA GLY A 278 -18.53 -9.05 -17.31
C GLY A 278 -18.37 -10.57 -17.44
N ARG A 279 -17.34 -11.18 -16.85
CA ARG A 279 -17.04 -12.61 -17.01
C ARG A 279 -18.12 -13.56 -16.45
N SER A 280 -18.96 -13.08 -15.54
CA SER A 280 -20.08 -13.88 -15.00
C SER A 280 -21.38 -13.79 -15.83
N GLY A 281 -21.38 -13.05 -16.95
CA GLY A 281 -22.59 -12.79 -17.73
C GLY A 281 -23.64 -12.02 -16.93
N GLY A 282 -23.24 -11.08 -16.08
CA GLY A 282 -24.12 -10.28 -15.25
C GLY A 282 -24.61 -10.95 -13.96
N LYS A 283 -24.18 -12.19 -13.69
CA LYS A 283 -24.60 -12.92 -12.48
C LYS A 283 -23.79 -12.49 -11.26
N HIS A 284 -24.47 -11.92 -10.28
CA HIS A 284 -23.94 -11.64 -8.95
C HIS A 284 -23.85 -12.90 -8.10
N ARG A 285 -23.06 -12.85 -7.04
CA ARG A 285 -23.09 -13.90 -6.00
C ARG A 285 -24.45 -13.90 -5.31
N PRO A 286 -24.89 -15.05 -4.79
CA PRO A 286 -26.18 -15.15 -4.11
C PRO A 286 -26.16 -14.34 -2.81
N LEU A 287 -27.26 -13.63 -2.55
CA LEU A 287 -27.54 -12.96 -1.29
C LEU A 287 -27.78 -14.00 -0.20
N LYS A 288 -27.23 -13.78 1.00
CA LYS A 288 -27.45 -14.66 2.15
C LYS A 288 -28.90 -14.62 2.63
N PRO A 289 -29.45 -15.74 3.15
CA PRO A 289 -30.85 -15.79 3.58
C PRO A 289 -31.24 -14.76 4.63
N ALA A 290 -30.40 -14.52 5.63
CA ALA A 290 -30.68 -13.52 6.68
C ALA A 290 -30.74 -12.09 6.14
N ALA A 291 -29.81 -11.71 5.25
CA ALA A 291 -29.84 -10.42 4.58
C ALA A 291 -31.09 -10.29 3.70
N LYS A 292 -31.43 -11.34 2.93
CA LYS A 292 -32.64 -11.36 2.08
C LYS A 292 -33.89 -11.13 2.91
N ALA A 293 -34.07 -11.91 3.97
CA ALA A 293 -35.25 -11.77 4.86
C ALA A 293 -35.35 -10.39 5.49
N TYR A 294 -34.19 -9.82 5.87
CA TYR A 294 -34.17 -8.48 6.46
C TYR A 294 -34.61 -7.40 5.46
N ILE A 295 -34.00 -7.35 4.27
CA ILE A 295 -34.31 -6.32 3.28
C ILE A 295 -35.72 -6.45 2.68
N GLU A 296 -36.25 -7.66 2.55
CA GLU A 296 -37.64 -7.88 2.12
C GLU A 296 -38.65 -7.27 3.12
N LYS A 297 -38.31 -7.26 4.41
CA LYS A 297 -39.17 -6.73 5.47
C LYS A 297 -38.96 -5.24 5.74
N HIS A 298 -37.71 -4.76 5.69
CA HIS A 298 -37.33 -3.43 6.18
C HIS A 298 -36.82 -2.49 5.08
N GLY A 299 -36.44 -3.04 3.92
CA GLY A 299 -35.76 -2.29 2.86
C GLY A 299 -34.29 -2.00 3.17
N ILE A 300 -33.65 -1.26 2.27
CA ILE A 300 -32.25 -0.80 2.42
C ILE A 300 -32.29 0.64 2.94
N PRO A 301 -31.62 0.96 4.07
CA PRO A 301 -31.66 2.29 4.69
C PRO A 301 -30.72 3.27 3.96
N TYR A 302 -30.97 3.54 2.68
CA TYR A 302 -30.20 4.50 1.89
C TYR A 302 -30.09 5.86 2.57
N GLY A 303 -28.93 6.50 2.44
CA GLY A 303 -28.67 7.83 3.00
C GLY A 303 -28.32 7.84 4.49
N SER A 304 -28.21 6.67 5.15
CA SER A 304 -27.84 6.58 6.56
C SER A 304 -26.32 6.47 6.81
N TRP A 305 -25.51 6.26 5.78
CA TRP A 305 -24.06 6.02 5.89
C TRP A 305 -23.15 7.20 5.51
#